data_c1b2747492371cdb1a5e839753205f8d
#
_entry.id   c1b2747492371cdb1a5e839753205f8d
#
_cell.length_a   1.000
_cell.length_b   1.000
_cell.length_c   1.000
_cell.angle_alpha   90.00
_cell.angle_beta   90.00
_cell.angle_gamma   90.00
#
_symmetry.space_group_name_H-M   'P 1'
#
loop_
_entity.id
_entity.type
_entity.pdbx_description
1 polymer ?
#
loop_
_entity_poly.entity_id
_entity_poly.type
_entity_poly.pdbx_seq_one_letter_code
_entity_poly.pdbx_strand_id
1 'polypeptide(L)'
;MTQASDSRAPVLYEANVRIARDAVNLRLWGRGERSSALLLEHEISQYGGVTLSQLFAFEENTRLEEFCAADPYGEHLRSQYYTLTNILEQSNVTGREAGSAVMRSQAIDGVQDCTSESELYEFVSTVIQEVGGTSYLYRWIHIEEKTNDIINQRCLLGCHPGWMHKYFHRVWYMNDPILEYAKRSVSPATDRQLEVSEMHWSQIDAPKYGFVHVAVFPVHFRKGLIGVLQIAGSNAVAVEAMLEAPKRLLLRDLATELLSWEVRNIRNEAASAYRLTPREREVLRMVSAGGSAANVALSLGLSAKTVYRIYATIDRKLGVASITKSVAIATEKGLLE
;
A
#
# COMPACT_ATOMS: atom_id res chain seq x y z
N MET A 1 -23.45 7.49 22.12
CA MET A 1 -22.06 6.97 22.16
C MET A 1 -21.96 5.90 21.10
N THR A 2 -21.73 6.29 19.87
CA THR A 2 -21.49 5.39 18.74
C THR A 2 -19.96 5.29 18.62
N GLN A 3 -19.44 4.11 18.90
CA GLN A 3 -18.03 3.79 18.62
C GLN A 3 -17.88 3.93 17.10
N ALA A 4 -16.99 4.83 16.67
CA ALA A 4 -16.48 4.79 15.32
C ALA A 4 -15.73 3.45 15.21
N SER A 5 -16.32 2.48 14.53
CA SER A 5 -15.70 1.22 14.17
C SER A 5 -14.48 1.54 13.32
N ASP A 6 -13.34 1.07 13.76
CA ASP A 6 -12.11 1.02 12.99
C ASP A 6 -12.47 0.33 11.65
N SER A 7 -12.44 1.07 10.55
CA SER A 7 -12.96 0.65 9.24
C SER A 7 -12.01 -0.34 8.53
N ARG A 8 -11.01 -0.90 9.23
CA ARG A 8 -10.13 -1.93 8.71
C ARG A 8 -10.78 -3.28 8.83
N ALA A 9 -10.58 -4.08 7.79
CA ALA A 9 -10.87 -5.50 7.85
C ALA A 9 -10.18 -6.11 9.08
N PRO A 10 -10.86 -6.97 9.85
CA PRO A 10 -10.26 -7.56 11.04
C PRO A 10 -9.09 -8.47 10.65
N VAL A 11 -8.00 -8.43 11.41
CA VAL A 11 -6.94 -9.44 11.31
C VAL A 11 -7.52 -10.75 11.84
N LEU A 12 -7.65 -11.73 10.97
CA LEU A 12 -8.17 -13.06 11.32
C LEU A 12 -7.07 -13.97 11.87
N TYR A 13 -5.84 -13.74 11.46
CA TYR A 13 -4.68 -14.53 11.85
C TYR A 13 -3.40 -13.71 11.75
N GLU A 14 -2.50 -13.92 12.71
CA GLU A 14 -1.15 -13.34 12.69
C GLU A 14 -0.15 -14.34 13.23
N ALA A 15 1.00 -14.49 12.55
CA ALA A 15 2.11 -15.29 12.99
C ALA A 15 3.44 -14.61 12.69
N ASN A 16 4.36 -14.64 13.64
CA ASN A 16 5.73 -14.19 13.51
C ASN A 16 6.67 -15.38 13.50
N VAL A 17 7.41 -15.55 12.42
CA VAL A 17 8.36 -16.66 12.25
C VAL A 17 9.73 -16.10 11.89
N ARG A 18 10.77 -16.60 12.52
CA ARG A 18 12.14 -16.25 12.18
C ARG A 18 12.73 -17.36 11.31
N ILE A 19 13.10 -17.00 10.09
CA ILE A 19 13.66 -17.91 9.09
C ILE A 19 15.04 -17.41 8.72
N ALA A 20 16.07 -18.12 9.11
CA ALA A 20 17.47 -17.71 8.94
C ALA A 20 17.73 -16.31 9.53
N ARG A 21 17.92 -15.30 8.67
CA ARG A 21 18.18 -13.90 9.08
C ARG A 21 16.95 -13.01 8.98
N ASP A 22 15.88 -13.52 8.39
CA ASP A 22 14.66 -12.76 8.12
C ASP A 22 13.63 -12.99 9.25
N ALA A 23 12.97 -11.94 9.68
CA ALA A 23 11.75 -12.03 10.46
C ALA A 23 10.57 -11.90 9.50
N VAL A 24 9.74 -12.93 9.41
CA VAL A 24 8.55 -12.96 8.55
C VAL A 24 7.32 -12.85 9.43
N ASN A 25 6.55 -11.80 9.23
CA ASN A 25 5.24 -11.63 9.83
C ASN A 25 4.17 -11.93 8.78
N LEU A 26 3.31 -12.89 9.10
CA LEU A 26 2.22 -13.35 8.25
C LEU A 26 0.90 -12.90 8.87
N ARG A 27 0.10 -12.11 8.15
CA ARG A 27 -1.23 -11.67 8.59
C ARG A 27 -2.29 -12.04 7.56
N LEU A 28 -3.37 -12.64 8.01
CA LEU A 28 -4.58 -12.84 7.22
C LEU A 28 -5.60 -11.76 7.62
N TRP A 29 -5.94 -10.92 6.69
CA TRP A 29 -6.96 -9.90 6.85
C TRP A 29 -8.33 -10.44 6.42
N GLY A 30 -9.34 -10.15 7.21
CA GLY A 30 -10.73 -10.48 6.89
C GLY A 30 -11.25 -9.71 5.69
N ARG A 31 -12.44 -10.08 5.25
CA ARG A 31 -13.15 -9.40 4.16
C ARG A 31 -13.54 -7.99 4.60
N GLY A 32 -13.36 -7.02 3.73
CA GLY A 32 -13.91 -5.68 3.89
C GLY A 32 -15.44 -5.70 3.75
N GLU A 33 -16.12 -4.61 4.12
CA GLU A 33 -17.59 -4.52 4.04
C GLU A 33 -18.13 -4.68 2.61
N ARG A 34 -17.30 -4.40 1.59
CA ARG A 34 -17.68 -4.41 0.16
C ARG A 34 -16.85 -5.37 -0.69
N SER A 35 -15.96 -6.16 -0.09
CA SER A 35 -15.03 -7.04 -0.78
C SER A 35 -15.26 -8.50 -0.42
N SER A 36 -15.21 -9.38 -1.41
CA SER A 36 -15.25 -10.83 -1.23
C SER A 36 -13.87 -11.44 -1.01
N ALA A 37 -12.80 -10.73 -1.37
CA ALA A 37 -11.43 -11.23 -1.27
C ALA A 37 -10.88 -11.17 0.15
N LEU A 38 -10.12 -12.19 0.52
CA LEU A 38 -9.28 -12.22 1.71
C LEU A 38 -7.85 -11.82 1.29
N LEU A 39 -7.19 -11.02 2.12
CA LEU A 39 -5.81 -10.62 1.87
C LEU A 39 -4.85 -11.33 2.81
N LEU A 40 -3.81 -11.91 2.26
CA LEU A 40 -2.67 -12.39 3.00
C LEU A 40 -1.52 -11.37 2.86
N GLU A 41 -1.07 -10.85 3.99
CA GLU A 41 0.08 -9.96 4.05
C GLU A 41 1.31 -10.72 4.54
N HIS A 42 2.39 -10.61 3.78
CA HIS A 42 3.73 -10.97 4.21
C HIS A 42 4.52 -9.70 4.49
N GLU A 43 4.94 -9.53 5.71
CA GLU A 43 5.89 -8.50 6.09
C GLU A 43 7.23 -9.17 6.42
N ILE A 44 8.27 -8.84 5.66
CA ILE A 44 9.60 -9.41 5.79
C ILE A 44 10.56 -8.31 6.23
N SER A 45 11.12 -8.45 7.42
CA SER A 45 12.17 -7.56 7.91
C SER A 45 13.52 -8.20 7.64
N GLN A 46 14.28 -7.59 6.72
CA GLN A 46 15.60 -8.07 6.32
C GLN A 46 16.72 -7.49 7.19
N TYR A 47 17.86 -8.19 7.18
CA TYR A 47 19.08 -7.68 7.79
C TYR A 47 19.52 -6.41 7.07
N GLY A 48 19.57 -5.29 7.80
CA GLY A 48 19.87 -3.96 7.24
C GLY A 48 18.74 -2.96 7.42
N GLY A 49 17.62 -3.35 8.04
CA GLY A 49 16.54 -2.43 8.43
C GLY A 49 15.52 -2.14 7.33
N VAL A 50 15.58 -2.82 6.20
CA VAL A 50 14.56 -2.71 5.15
C VAL A 50 13.40 -3.63 5.48
N THR A 51 12.19 -3.08 5.60
CA THR A 51 10.96 -3.84 5.73
C THR A 51 10.26 -3.92 4.39
N LEU A 52 9.89 -5.12 3.99
CA LEU A 52 9.18 -5.42 2.74
C LEU A 52 7.82 -5.99 3.10
N SER A 53 6.75 -5.38 2.60
CA SER A 53 5.39 -5.86 2.80
C SER A 53 4.76 -6.23 1.47
N GLN A 54 4.09 -7.38 1.41
CA GLN A 54 3.43 -7.92 0.23
C GLN A 54 2.00 -8.32 0.59
N LEU A 55 1.06 -8.00 -0.29
CA LEU A 55 -0.34 -8.32 -0.14
C LEU A 55 -0.78 -9.23 -1.27
N PHE A 56 -1.34 -10.39 -0.91
CA PHE A 56 -1.88 -11.38 -1.85
C PHE A 56 -3.38 -11.51 -1.62
N ALA A 57 -4.17 -11.38 -2.67
CA ALA A 57 -5.58 -11.66 -2.59
C ALA A 57 -5.86 -13.14 -2.84
N PHE A 58 -6.78 -13.70 -2.07
CA PHE A 58 -7.32 -15.04 -2.26
C PHE A 58 -8.75 -14.91 -2.79
N GLU A 59 -8.94 -15.28 -4.05
CA GLU A 59 -10.26 -15.53 -4.60
C GLU A 59 -10.77 -16.92 -4.15
N GLU A 60 -12.08 -17.14 -4.21
CA GLU A 60 -12.73 -18.37 -3.70
C GLU A 60 -12.15 -19.69 -4.25
N ASN A 61 -11.43 -19.65 -5.39
CA ASN A 61 -10.88 -20.81 -6.06
C ASN A 61 -9.35 -20.91 -5.98
N THR A 62 -8.66 -19.99 -5.30
CA THR A 62 -7.20 -20.06 -5.16
C THR A 62 -6.85 -21.15 -4.14
N ARG A 63 -6.22 -22.22 -4.58
CA ARG A 63 -5.75 -23.26 -3.68
C ARG A 63 -4.57 -22.73 -2.89
N LEU A 64 -4.73 -22.64 -1.58
CA LEU A 64 -3.67 -22.22 -0.67
C LEU A 64 -2.42 -23.10 -0.81
N GLU A 65 -2.59 -24.38 -1.17
CA GLU A 65 -1.50 -25.31 -1.48
C GLU A 65 -0.62 -24.86 -2.64
N GLU A 66 -1.21 -24.30 -3.72
CA GLU A 66 -0.45 -23.77 -4.84
C GLU A 66 0.34 -22.51 -4.44
N PHE A 67 -0.25 -21.68 -3.61
CA PHE A 67 0.42 -20.53 -3.02
C PHE A 67 1.60 -20.97 -2.13
N CYS A 68 1.39 -21.92 -1.22
CA CYS A 68 2.43 -22.44 -0.34
C CYS A 68 3.57 -23.12 -1.13
N ALA A 69 3.26 -23.80 -2.23
CA ALA A 69 4.27 -24.43 -3.09
C ALA A 69 5.14 -23.39 -3.82
N ALA A 70 4.59 -22.23 -4.11
CA ALA A 70 5.31 -21.12 -4.75
C ALA A 70 6.13 -20.25 -3.77
N ASP A 71 5.84 -20.35 -2.47
CA ASP A 71 6.49 -19.54 -1.43
C ASP A 71 7.87 -20.12 -1.06
N PRO A 72 8.96 -19.34 -1.14
CA PRO A 72 10.29 -19.78 -0.71
C PRO A 72 10.38 -20.10 0.80
N TYR A 73 9.45 -19.59 1.59
CA TYR A 73 9.32 -19.92 3.02
C TYR A 73 8.27 -21.02 3.27
N GLY A 74 7.67 -21.58 2.21
CA GLY A 74 6.53 -22.51 2.31
C GLY A 74 6.77 -23.72 3.18
N GLU A 75 7.97 -24.32 3.14
CA GLU A 75 8.32 -25.43 4.04
C GLU A 75 8.36 -24.99 5.52
N HIS A 76 8.89 -23.81 5.78
CA HIS A 76 9.01 -23.26 7.15
C HIS A 76 7.69 -22.72 7.69
N LEU A 77 6.80 -22.25 6.80
CA LEU A 77 5.50 -21.71 7.16
C LEU A 77 4.34 -22.70 6.99
N ARG A 78 4.61 -23.95 6.58
CA ARG A 78 3.58 -24.96 6.27
C ARG A 78 2.55 -25.12 7.40
N SER A 79 2.98 -25.13 8.66
CA SER A 79 2.06 -25.23 9.81
C SER A 79 1.14 -24.00 9.91
N GLN A 80 1.64 -22.84 9.57
CA GLN A 80 0.89 -21.58 9.56
C GLN A 80 -0.13 -21.59 8.43
N TYR A 81 0.24 -22.08 7.26
CA TYR A 81 -0.66 -22.21 6.12
C TYR A 81 -1.78 -23.22 6.36
N TYR A 82 -1.54 -24.32 7.11
CA TYR A 82 -2.61 -25.23 7.55
C TYR A 82 -3.64 -24.49 8.42
N THR A 83 -3.18 -23.66 9.33
CA THR A 83 -4.07 -22.86 10.17
C THR A 83 -4.87 -21.86 9.31
N LEU A 84 -4.22 -21.23 8.34
CA LEU A 84 -4.87 -20.32 7.38
C LEU A 84 -5.95 -21.03 6.56
N THR A 85 -5.68 -22.24 6.04
CA THR A 85 -6.66 -23.06 5.29
C THR A 85 -7.91 -23.29 6.11
N ASN A 86 -7.77 -23.68 7.38
CA ASN A 86 -8.91 -23.91 8.26
C ASN A 86 -9.74 -22.64 8.49
N ILE A 87 -9.09 -21.49 8.64
CA ILE A 87 -9.77 -20.19 8.80
C ILE A 87 -10.50 -19.80 7.52
N LEU A 88 -9.88 -20.00 6.35
CA LEU A 88 -10.47 -19.71 5.04
C LEU A 88 -11.70 -20.59 4.78
N GLU A 89 -11.61 -21.89 5.06
CA GLU A 89 -12.74 -22.83 4.92
C GLU A 89 -13.92 -22.43 5.81
N GLN A 90 -13.68 -22.02 7.04
CA GLN A 90 -14.70 -21.54 7.96
C GLN A 90 -15.33 -20.21 7.51
N SER A 91 -14.55 -19.34 6.84
CA SER A 91 -14.99 -18.04 6.36
C SER A 91 -15.85 -18.13 5.08
N ASN A 92 -15.66 -19.16 4.25
CA ASN A 92 -16.39 -19.36 3.00
C ASN A 92 -17.86 -19.79 3.18
N VAL A 93 -18.29 -20.07 4.39
CA VAL A 93 -19.68 -20.48 4.70
C VAL A 93 -20.68 -19.32 4.67
N THR A 94 -20.21 -18.07 4.66
CA THR A 94 -21.07 -16.87 4.72
C THR A 94 -20.74 -15.87 3.63
N GLY A 95 -21.41 -15.97 2.49
CA GLY A 95 -21.59 -14.81 1.63
C GLY A 95 -21.40 -14.98 0.13
N ARG A 96 -22.49 -15.00 -0.57
CA ARG A 96 -22.59 -14.73 -2.01
C ARG A 96 -23.44 -13.49 -2.20
N GLU A 97 -22.90 -12.51 -2.90
CA GLU A 97 -23.54 -11.79 -4.02
C GLU A 97 -22.71 -10.57 -4.38
N ALA A 98 -22.14 -10.60 -5.58
CA ALA A 98 -21.48 -9.44 -6.18
C ALA A 98 -22.32 -8.92 -7.33
N GLY A 99 -22.70 -7.66 -7.27
CA GLY A 99 -23.43 -6.94 -8.31
C GLY A 99 -22.48 -6.14 -9.20
N SER A 100 -22.63 -6.31 -10.52
CA SER A 100 -21.98 -5.57 -11.57
C SER A 100 -22.40 -4.09 -11.58
N ALA A 101 -21.47 -3.14 -11.64
CA ALA A 101 -21.74 -1.71 -11.70
C ALA A 101 -20.96 -0.97 -12.79
N VAL A 102 -21.67 -0.11 -13.43
CA VAL A 102 -21.45 0.76 -14.59
C VAL A 102 -20.28 1.73 -14.42
N MET A 103 -19.43 1.80 -15.47
CA MET A 103 -18.27 2.71 -15.54
C MET A 103 -18.50 3.96 -16.39
N ARG A 104 -17.94 5.04 -15.96
CA ARG A 104 -17.22 6.01 -16.82
C ARG A 104 -16.49 7.17 -16.17
N SER A 105 -16.78 7.72 -15.14
CA SER A 105 -16.10 8.87 -14.50
C SER A 105 -15.95 8.63 -13.00
N GLN A 106 -16.54 7.56 -12.53
CA GLN A 106 -16.52 7.09 -11.14
C GLN A 106 -15.26 6.27 -10.78
N ALA A 107 -14.40 5.96 -11.76
CA ALA A 107 -13.28 5.07 -11.56
C ALA A 107 -12.17 5.66 -10.63
N ILE A 108 -12.07 6.96 -10.53
CA ILE A 108 -11.05 7.63 -9.71
C ILE A 108 -11.56 7.81 -8.29
N ASP A 109 -12.84 8.19 -8.15
CA ASP A 109 -13.48 8.36 -6.84
C ASP A 109 -13.56 7.03 -6.07
N GLY A 110 -13.59 5.89 -6.77
CA GLY A 110 -13.65 4.56 -6.18
C GLY A 110 -12.47 4.19 -5.27
N VAL A 111 -11.25 4.66 -5.55
CA VAL A 111 -10.09 4.46 -4.65
C VAL A 111 -10.27 5.23 -3.34
N GLN A 112 -10.92 6.39 -3.38
CA GLN A 112 -11.17 7.20 -2.19
C GLN A 112 -12.20 6.55 -1.28
N ASP A 113 -13.14 5.79 -1.87
CA ASP A 113 -14.18 5.05 -1.16
C ASP A 113 -13.68 3.72 -0.57
N CYS A 114 -12.53 3.22 -1.01
CA CYS A 114 -11.93 1.99 -0.47
C CYS A 114 -11.47 2.21 0.96
N THR A 115 -12.06 1.46 1.89
CA THR A 115 -11.76 1.50 3.32
C THR A 115 -10.80 0.40 3.74
N SER A 116 -10.62 -0.61 2.89
CA SER A 116 -9.75 -1.76 3.12
C SER A 116 -8.89 -2.06 1.89
N GLU A 117 -7.81 -2.79 2.11
CA GLU A 117 -6.92 -3.24 1.04
C GLU A 117 -7.58 -4.26 0.12
N SER A 118 -8.52 -5.05 0.64
CA SER A 118 -9.32 -5.98 -0.16
C SER A 118 -10.20 -5.26 -1.18
N GLU A 119 -10.90 -4.20 -0.73
CA GLU A 119 -11.69 -3.35 -1.64
C GLU A 119 -10.79 -2.68 -2.70
N LEU A 120 -9.62 -2.20 -2.26
CA LEU A 120 -8.63 -1.59 -3.14
C LEU A 120 -8.13 -2.58 -4.21
N TYR A 121 -7.83 -3.83 -3.81
CA TYR A 121 -7.40 -4.88 -4.72
C TYR A 121 -8.47 -5.17 -5.78
N GLU A 122 -9.72 -5.40 -5.38
CA GLU A 122 -10.81 -5.70 -6.30
C GLU A 122 -11.05 -4.54 -7.27
N PHE A 123 -11.05 -3.33 -6.74
CA PHE A 123 -11.20 -2.14 -7.55
C PHE A 123 -10.09 -2.00 -8.60
N VAL A 124 -8.84 -2.10 -8.19
CA VAL A 124 -7.67 -1.99 -9.09
C VAL A 124 -7.68 -3.11 -10.12
N SER A 125 -7.96 -4.35 -9.70
CA SER A 125 -8.03 -5.50 -10.61
C SER A 125 -9.07 -5.30 -11.71
N THR A 126 -10.24 -4.76 -11.36
CA THR A 126 -11.29 -4.43 -12.33
C THR A 126 -10.82 -3.39 -13.34
N VAL A 127 -10.26 -2.27 -12.86
CA VAL A 127 -9.76 -1.20 -13.75
C VAL A 127 -8.66 -1.70 -14.68
N ILE A 128 -7.72 -2.50 -14.15
CA ILE A 128 -6.62 -3.06 -14.95
C ILE A 128 -7.13 -4.00 -16.04
N GLN A 129 -8.08 -4.87 -15.74
CA GLN A 129 -8.70 -5.75 -16.74
C GLN A 129 -9.39 -4.97 -17.85
N GLU A 130 -10.11 -3.92 -17.54
CA GLU A 130 -10.82 -3.08 -18.50
C GLU A 130 -9.92 -2.31 -19.46
N VAL A 131 -8.74 -1.89 -19.00
CA VAL A 131 -7.75 -1.27 -19.89
C VAL A 131 -6.99 -2.31 -20.73
N GLY A 132 -7.21 -3.63 -20.49
CA GLY A 132 -6.58 -4.73 -21.20
C GLY A 132 -5.27 -5.19 -20.54
N GLY A 133 -5.05 -4.90 -19.26
CA GLY A 133 -3.96 -5.46 -18.47
C GLY A 133 -4.23 -6.90 -18.08
N THR A 134 -3.18 -7.71 -18.01
CA THR A 134 -3.24 -9.13 -17.63
C THR A 134 -2.76 -9.40 -16.22
N SER A 135 -1.85 -8.57 -15.75
CA SER A 135 -1.28 -8.62 -14.41
C SER A 135 -0.83 -7.22 -14.03
N TYR A 136 -0.77 -6.94 -12.75
CA TYR A 136 -0.25 -5.67 -12.28
C TYR A 136 0.54 -5.82 -10.97
N LEU A 137 1.34 -4.79 -10.71
CA LEU A 137 2.08 -4.60 -9.46
C LEU A 137 2.04 -3.11 -9.15
N TYR A 138 1.47 -2.75 -8.02
CA TYR A 138 1.61 -1.40 -7.48
C TYR A 138 2.58 -1.41 -6.31
N ARG A 139 3.53 -0.49 -6.31
CA ARG A 139 4.54 -0.34 -5.26
C ARG A 139 4.42 1.02 -4.60
N TRP A 140 4.30 1.03 -3.29
CA TRP A 140 4.55 2.20 -2.46
C TRP A 140 5.99 2.13 -1.95
N ILE A 141 6.81 3.09 -2.32
CA ILE A 141 8.24 3.08 -2.04
C ILE A 141 8.57 4.33 -1.25
N HIS A 142 9.23 4.14 -0.12
CA HIS A 142 9.78 5.24 0.66
C HIS A 142 11.29 5.25 0.50
N ILE A 143 11.82 6.35 -0.03
CA ILE A 143 13.26 6.57 -0.21
C ILE A 143 13.78 7.60 0.78
N GLU A 144 15.01 7.44 1.19
CA GLU A 144 15.73 8.46 1.93
C GLU A 144 16.16 9.58 0.97
N GLU A 145 15.74 10.82 1.23
CA GLU A 145 15.97 11.96 0.33
C GLU A 145 17.47 12.24 0.08
N LYS A 146 18.34 11.92 1.05
CA LYS A 146 19.79 12.20 0.95
C LYS A 146 20.54 11.16 0.15
N THR A 147 20.25 9.88 0.36
CA THR A 147 20.98 8.75 -0.22
C THR A 147 20.26 8.17 -1.43
N ASN A 148 18.97 8.47 -1.58
CA ASN A 148 18.09 7.86 -2.58
C ASN A 148 17.93 6.33 -2.40
N ASP A 149 18.22 5.82 -1.19
CA ASP A 149 18.04 4.43 -0.83
C ASP A 149 16.59 4.12 -0.46
N ILE A 150 16.15 2.90 -0.76
CA ILE A 150 14.82 2.44 -0.37
C ILE A 150 14.85 2.08 1.12
N ILE A 151 14.05 2.82 1.92
CA ILE A 151 13.89 2.58 3.36
C ILE A 151 12.78 1.56 3.60
N ASN A 152 11.69 1.68 2.85
CA ASN A 152 10.52 0.81 2.98
C ASN A 152 9.87 0.63 1.61
N GLN A 153 9.32 -0.55 1.39
CA GLN A 153 8.54 -0.86 0.19
C GLN A 153 7.36 -1.74 0.56
N ARG A 154 6.17 -1.34 0.08
CA ARG A 154 4.94 -2.11 0.16
C ARG A 154 4.41 -2.36 -1.24
N CYS A 155 3.74 -3.49 -1.46
CA CYS A 155 3.26 -3.89 -2.77
C CYS A 155 1.81 -4.38 -2.72
N LEU A 156 1.00 -3.95 -3.70
CA LEU A 156 -0.30 -4.54 -4.02
C LEU A 156 -0.13 -5.38 -5.29
N LEU A 157 -0.47 -6.66 -5.20
CA LEU A 157 -0.12 -7.66 -6.21
C LEU A 157 -1.35 -8.21 -6.93
N GLY A 158 -1.52 -7.85 -8.19
CA GLY A 158 -2.42 -8.51 -9.12
C GLY A 158 -1.64 -9.38 -10.12
N CYS A 159 -0.70 -10.20 -9.61
CA CYS A 159 0.16 -11.07 -10.41
C CYS A 159 0.44 -12.37 -9.66
N HIS A 160 1.11 -13.32 -10.34
CA HIS A 160 1.50 -14.58 -9.71
C HIS A 160 2.39 -14.34 -8.49
N PRO A 161 2.04 -14.86 -7.30
CA PRO A 161 2.74 -14.58 -6.04
C PRO A 161 4.23 -14.94 -6.08
N GLY A 162 4.59 -16.04 -6.73
CA GLY A 162 5.97 -16.50 -6.86
C GLY A 162 6.92 -15.49 -7.50
N TRP A 163 6.39 -14.49 -8.25
CA TRP A 163 7.20 -13.42 -8.81
C TRP A 163 7.83 -12.57 -7.71
N MET A 164 7.04 -12.04 -6.81
CA MET A 164 7.53 -11.14 -5.77
C MET A 164 8.41 -11.85 -4.74
N HIS A 165 8.12 -13.12 -4.43
CA HIS A 165 9.00 -13.93 -3.61
C HIS A 165 10.40 -14.06 -4.21
N LYS A 166 10.47 -14.40 -5.49
CA LYS A 166 11.74 -14.50 -6.20
C LYS A 166 12.45 -13.15 -6.26
N TYR A 167 11.70 -12.09 -6.55
CA TYR A 167 12.19 -10.73 -6.62
C TYR A 167 12.87 -10.28 -5.33
N PHE A 168 12.24 -10.48 -4.19
CA PHE A 168 12.79 -10.10 -2.89
C PHE A 168 13.89 -11.04 -2.43
N HIS A 169 13.72 -12.35 -2.58
CA HIS A 169 14.75 -13.31 -2.19
C HIS A 169 16.07 -13.09 -2.93
N ARG A 170 16.01 -12.66 -4.18
CA ARG A 170 17.17 -12.33 -5.00
C ARG A 170 17.67 -10.89 -4.82
N VAL A 171 17.02 -10.12 -3.97
CA VAL A 171 17.36 -8.70 -3.69
C VAL A 171 17.35 -7.85 -4.97
N TRP A 172 16.51 -8.20 -5.95
CA TRP A 172 16.48 -7.55 -7.27
C TRP A 172 16.06 -6.08 -7.22
N TYR A 173 15.35 -5.66 -6.15
CA TYR A 173 14.98 -4.26 -5.93
C TYR A 173 16.19 -3.31 -5.84
N MET A 174 17.40 -3.82 -5.54
CA MET A 174 18.60 -3.01 -5.46
C MET A 174 19.07 -2.48 -6.83
N ASN A 175 18.73 -3.17 -7.91
CA ASN A 175 19.09 -2.81 -9.28
C ASN A 175 17.92 -2.95 -10.27
N ASP A 176 16.70 -2.71 -9.81
CA ASP A 176 15.51 -2.75 -10.64
C ASP A 176 15.46 -1.52 -11.56
N PRO A 177 15.55 -1.69 -12.89
CA PRO A 177 15.53 -0.59 -13.84
C PRO A 177 14.20 0.20 -13.80
N ILE A 178 13.09 -0.45 -13.44
CA ILE A 178 11.79 0.21 -13.27
C ILE A 178 11.84 1.14 -12.05
N LEU A 179 12.42 0.69 -10.93
CA LEU A 179 12.58 1.52 -9.74
C LEU A 179 13.54 2.67 -9.98
N GLU A 180 14.67 2.42 -10.65
CA GLU A 180 15.62 3.46 -11.00
C GLU A 180 15.02 4.50 -11.96
N TYR A 181 14.17 4.08 -12.88
CA TYR A 181 13.40 4.99 -13.72
C TYR A 181 12.41 5.79 -12.88
N ALA A 182 11.62 5.11 -12.05
CA ALA A 182 10.59 5.73 -11.23
C ALA A 182 11.15 6.76 -10.23
N LYS A 183 12.36 6.56 -9.69
CA LYS A 183 13.03 7.54 -8.81
C LYS A 183 13.34 8.87 -9.51
N ARG A 184 13.45 8.87 -10.84
CA ARG A 184 13.92 10.02 -11.64
C ARG A 184 12.87 10.61 -12.56
N SER A 185 11.77 9.90 -12.80
CA SER A 185 10.76 10.27 -13.79
C SER A 185 9.36 10.13 -13.24
N VAL A 186 8.47 11.01 -13.67
CA VAL A 186 7.02 10.94 -13.48
C VAL A 186 6.28 10.64 -14.79
N SER A 187 7.03 10.44 -15.88
CA SER A 187 6.45 10.12 -17.18
C SER A 187 6.16 8.63 -17.29
N PRO A 188 5.00 8.22 -17.81
CA PRO A 188 4.77 6.82 -18.14
C PRO A 188 5.74 6.34 -19.21
N ALA A 189 6.15 5.06 -19.11
CA ALA A 189 7.07 4.42 -20.05
C ALA A 189 6.71 2.94 -20.23
N THR A 190 7.21 2.35 -21.33
CA THR A 190 7.19 0.90 -21.53
C THR A 190 8.56 0.28 -21.18
N ASP A 191 8.60 -1.03 -20.97
CA ASP A 191 9.83 -1.81 -20.80
C ASP A 191 10.86 -1.55 -21.90
N ARG A 192 10.42 -1.38 -23.15
CA ARG A 192 11.28 -1.05 -24.28
C ARG A 192 11.99 0.29 -24.18
N GLN A 193 11.33 1.29 -23.57
CA GLN A 193 11.90 2.62 -23.37
C GLN A 193 12.89 2.70 -22.19
N LEU A 194 12.92 1.66 -21.36
CA LEU A 194 13.84 1.60 -20.22
C LEU A 194 15.24 1.10 -20.58
N GLU A 195 15.46 0.67 -21.84
CA GLU A 195 16.76 0.23 -22.39
C GLU A 195 17.44 -0.84 -21.51
N VAL A 196 16.68 -1.80 -21.00
CA VAL A 196 17.18 -2.84 -20.11
C VAL A 196 17.96 -3.88 -20.92
N SER A 197 19.14 -4.27 -20.44
CA SER A 197 19.93 -5.35 -21.05
C SER A 197 19.15 -6.65 -21.15
N GLU A 198 19.25 -7.35 -22.29
CA GLU A 198 18.62 -8.67 -22.52
C GLU A 198 19.03 -9.72 -21.48
N MET A 199 20.22 -9.60 -20.90
CA MET A 199 20.71 -10.49 -19.84
C MET A 199 20.22 -10.11 -18.43
N HIS A 200 19.46 -9.03 -18.30
CA HIS A 200 18.94 -8.61 -17.01
C HIS A 200 17.82 -9.55 -16.54
N TRP A 201 17.76 -9.80 -15.22
CA TRP A 201 16.74 -10.70 -14.63
C TRP A 201 15.29 -10.33 -15.00
N SER A 202 15.01 -9.03 -15.16
CA SER A 202 13.66 -8.58 -15.57
C SER A 202 13.27 -9.04 -16.96
N GLN A 203 14.23 -9.25 -17.87
CA GLN A 203 14.00 -9.78 -19.19
C GLN A 203 13.94 -11.33 -19.22
N ILE A 204 14.66 -11.98 -18.30
CA ILE A 204 14.77 -13.44 -18.27
C ILE A 204 13.68 -14.08 -17.42
N ASP A 205 13.41 -13.53 -16.25
CA ASP A 205 12.57 -14.14 -15.23
C ASP A 205 11.15 -13.54 -15.15
N ALA A 206 10.99 -12.23 -15.31
CA ALA A 206 9.67 -11.59 -15.25
C ALA A 206 8.65 -12.16 -16.25
N PRO A 207 9.04 -12.50 -17.49
CA PRO A 207 8.12 -13.12 -18.44
C PRO A 207 7.52 -14.46 -18.00
N LYS A 208 8.24 -15.23 -17.17
CA LYS A 208 7.77 -16.52 -16.63
C LYS A 208 6.59 -16.35 -15.65
N TYR A 209 6.39 -15.14 -15.15
CA TYR A 209 5.33 -14.77 -14.22
C TYR A 209 4.31 -13.79 -14.82
N GLY A 210 4.28 -13.70 -16.16
CA GLY A 210 3.29 -12.89 -16.88
C GLY A 210 3.72 -11.46 -17.21
N PHE A 211 4.92 -11.00 -16.82
CA PHE A 211 5.44 -9.67 -17.15
C PHE A 211 6.31 -9.70 -18.41
N VAL A 212 5.69 -10.02 -19.56
CA VAL A 212 6.40 -10.09 -20.86
C VAL A 212 6.60 -8.69 -21.45
N HIS A 213 5.54 -7.89 -21.47
CA HIS A 213 5.53 -6.49 -21.88
C HIS A 213 4.88 -5.66 -20.79
N VAL A 214 5.48 -4.54 -20.44
CA VAL A 214 5.09 -3.78 -19.26
C VAL A 214 4.98 -2.29 -19.55
N ALA A 215 3.87 -1.69 -19.08
CA ALA A 215 3.74 -0.25 -18.93
C ALA A 215 3.99 0.15 -17.48
N VAL A 216 4.65 1.28 -17.25
CA VAL A 216 5.04 1.79 -15.94
C VAL A 216 4.51 3.21 -15.79
N PHE A 217 3.82 3.48 -14.68
CA PHE A 217 3.25 4.78 -14.33
C PHE A 217 3.81 5.23 -12.98
N PRO A 218 4.93 5.94 -12.95
CA PRO A 218 5.49 6.46 -11.72
C PRO A 218 4.75 7.74 -11.29
N VAL A 219 4.56 7.89 -9.98
CA VAL A 219 4.01 9.09 -9.34
C VAL A 219 4.79 9.40 -8.08
N HIS A 220 4.92 10.68 -7.77
CA HIS A 220 5.72 11.13 -6.64
C HIS A 220 4.89 11.94 -5.66
N PHE A 221 5.18 11.76 -4.39
CA PHE A 221 4.66 12.56 -3.30
C PHE A 221 5.82 13.14 -2.47
N ARG A 222 5.49 14.07 -1.59
CA ARG A 222 6.49 14.72 -0.71
C ARG A 222 7.23 13.69 0.16
N LYS A 223 8.43 14.05 0.63
CA LYS A 223 9.26 13.25 1.55
C LYS A 223 9.69 11.88 0.99
N GLY A 224 10.00 11.81 -0.29
CA GLY A 224 10.55 10.60 -0.88
C GLY A 224 9.56 9.44 -1.01
N LEU A 225 8.26 9.68 -0.93
CA LEU A 225 7.25 8.67 -1.19
C LEU A 225 6.94 8.60 -2.69
N ILE A 226 7.12 7.42 -3.27
CA ILE A 226 6.93 7.14 -4.70
C ILE A 226 5.91 6.04 -4.86
N GLY A 227 4.93 6.23 -5.76
CA GLY A 227 4.05 5.19 -6.25
C GLY A 227 4.51 4.71 -7.63
N VAL A 228 4.51 3.41 -7.85
CA VAL A 228 4.84 2.82 -9.16
C VAL A 228 3.79 1.80 -9.54
N LEU A 229 2.93 2.14 -10.50
CA LEU A 229 2.00 1.20 -11.10
C LEU A 229 2.66 0.56 -12.32
N GLN A 230 2.87 -0.74 -12.26
CA GLN A 230 3.38 -1.57 -13.34
C GLN A 230 2.28 -2.49 -13.83
N ILE A 231 2.00 -2.48 -15.13
CA ILE A 231 0.93 -3.26 -15.74
C ILE A 231 1.50 -4.09 -16.87
N ALA A 232 1.24 -5.40 -16.82
CA ALA A 232 1.56 -6.28 -17.93
C ALA A 232 0.40 -6.33 -18.94
N GLY A 233 0.74 -6.41 -20.22
CA GLY A 233 -0.21 -6.61 -21.30
C GLY A 233 0.07 -7.90 -22.08
N SER A 234 -0.91 -8.35 -22.84
CA SER A 234 -0.82 -9.59 -23.65
C SER A 234 0.24 -9.51 -24.75
N ASN A 235 0.55 -8.31 -25.21
CA ASN A 235 1.57 -8.04 -26.22
C ASN A 235 2.04 -6.57 -26.17
N ALA A 236 3.09 -6.25 -26.92
CA ALA A 236 3.66 -4.90 -26.95
C ALA A 236 2.67 -3.82 -27.41
N VAL A 237 1.82 -4.12 -28.39
CA VAL A 237 0.82 -3.14 -28.90
C VAL A 237 -0.21 -2.82 -27.84
N ALA A 238 -0.66 -3.80 -27.05
CA ALA A 238 -1.58 -3.59 -25.95
C ALA A 238 -0.97 -2.68 -24.87
N VAL A 239 0.32 -2.84 -24.56
CA VAL A 239 1.05 -2.05 -23.59
C VAL A 239 1.30 -0.62 -24.11
N GLU A 240 1.69 -0.46 -25.36
CA GLU A 240 1.85 0.85 -26.00
C GLU A 240 0.53 1.63 -26.00
N ALA A 241 -0.61 0.97 -26.28
CA ALA A 241 -1.94 1.57 -26.21
C ALA A 241 -2.34 2.07 -24.80
N MET A 242 -1.74 1.55 -23.73
CA MET A 242 -1.94 2.07 -22.38
C MET A 242 -1.28 3.44 -22.17
N LEU A 243 -0.27 3.77 -22.99
CA LEU A 243 0.39 5.09 -22.94
C LEU A 243 -0.30 6.13 -23.80
N GLU A 244 -1.37 5.78 -24.50
CA GLU A 244 -2.19 6.70 -25.28
C GLU A 244 -3.41 7.18 -24.50
N ALA A 245 -3.89 8.38 -24.77
CA ALA A 245 -5.15 8.86 -24.23
C ALA A 245 -6.34 8.06 -24.82
N PRO A 246 -7.40 7.76 -24.05
CA PRO A 246 -7.63 8.17 -22.67
C PRO A 246 -7.01 7.27 -21.60
N LYS A 247 -6.53 6.06 -21.95
CA LYS A 247 -6.02 5.05 -20.99
C LYS A 247 -4.87 5.62 -20.15
N ARG A 248 -3.94 6.33 -20.76
CA ARG A 248 -2.83 6.97 -20.06
C ARG A 248 -3.29 7.91 -18.95
N LEU A 249 -4.32 8.69 -19.19
CA LEU A 249 -4.87 9.60 -18.18
C LEU A 249 -5.47 8.82 -17.01
N LEU A 250 -6.32 7.84 -17.32
CA LEU A 250 -6.94 6.97 -16.31
C LEU A 250 -5.90 6.26 -15.44
N LEU A 251 -4.86 5.68 -16.05
CA LEU A 251 -3.84 4.92 -15.33
C LEU A 251 -2.90 5.80 -14.49
N ARG A 252 -2.64 7.03 -14.96
CA ARG A 252 -1.91 8.01 -14.14
C ARG A 252 -2.72 8.46 -12.93
N ASP A 253 -4.01 8.73 -13.13
CA ASP A 253 -4.90 9.11 -12.05
C ASP A 253 -5.06 7.97 -11.05
N LEU A 254 -5.24 6.73 -11.52
CA LEU A 254 -5.25 5.54 -10.67
C LEU A 254 -3.96 5.43 -9.84
N ALA A 255 -2.79 5.59 -10.47
CA ALA A 255 -1.51 5.53 -9.76
C ALA A 255 -1.40 6.62 -8.68
N THR A 256 -1.93 7.82 -8.96
CA THR A 256 -1.92 8.96 -8.03
C THR A 256 -2.88 8.71 -6.86
N GLU A 257 -4.09 8.21 -7.12
CA GLU A 257 -5.05 7.91 -6.06
C GLU A 257 -4.61 6.77 -5.16
N LEU A 258 -3.95 5.75 -5.71
CA LEU A 258 -3.33 4.68 -4.92
C LEU A 258 -2.23 5.22 -3.99
N LEU A 259 -1.44 6.18 -4.46
CA LEU A 259 -0.44 6.85 -3.62
C LEU A 259 -1.11 7.69 -2.52
N SER A 260 -2.16 8.42 -2.87
CA SER A 260 -2.97 9.23 -1.94
C SER A 260 -3.64 8.35 -0.88
N TRP A 261 -4.12 7.17 -1.26
CA TRP A 261 -4.71 6.19 -0.34
C TRP A 261 -3.70 5.74 0.73
N GLU A 262 -2.47 5.41 0.32
CA GLU A 262 -1.40 5.03 1.26
C GLU A 262 -1.02 6.18 2.19
N VAL A 263 -0.94 7.39 1.68
CA VAL A 263 -0.69 8.59 2.51
C VAL A 263 -1.78 8.73 3.58
N ARG A 264 -3.05 8.52 3.23
CA ARG A 264 -4.15 8.53 4.20
C ARG A 264 -4.00 7.41 5.24
N ASN A 265 -3.61 6.20 4.81
CA ASN A 265 -3.39 5.07 5.71
C ASN A 265 -2.27 5.32 6.70
N ILE A 266 -1.09 5.73 6.22
CA ILE A 266 0.05 6.08 7.09
C ILE A 266 -0.36 7.12 8.14
N ARG A 267 -1.13 8.13 7.75
CA ARG A 267 -1.66 9.16 8.67
C ARG A 267 -2.60 8.58 9.71
N ASN A 268 -3.52 7.73 9.29
CA ASN A 268 -4.49 7.11 10.19
C ASN A 268 -3.80 6.15 11.17
N GLU A 269 -2.81 5.40 10.72
CA GLU A 269 -1.99 4.53 11.55
C GLU A 269 -1.21 5.33 12.59
N ALA A 270 -0.52 6.36 12.14
CA ALA A 270 0.21 7.24 13.06
C ALA A 270 -0.74 7.91 14.06
N ALA A 271 -1.89 8.40 13.61
CA ALA A 271 -2.89 8.99 14.50
C ALA A 271 -3.43 7.99 15.52
N SER A 272 -3.68 6.75 15.09
CA SER A 272 -4.14 5.65 15.96
C SER A 272 -3.06 5.22 16.94
N ALA A 273 -1.81 5.08 16.49
CA ALA A 273 -0.67 4.75 17.34
C ALA A 273 -0.48 5.75 18.50
N TYR A 274 -0.63 7.04 18.21
CA TYR A 274 -0.56 8.11 19.23
C TYR A 274 -1.91 8.36 19.91
N ARG A 275 -2.98 7.66 19.52
CA ARG A 275 -4.35 7.84 20.05
C ARG A 275 -4.80 9.31 20.01
N LEU A 276 -4.46 10.01 18.94
CA LEU A 276 -4.88 11.40 18.74
C LEU A 276 -6.34 11.46 18.32
N THR A 277 -7.13 12.23 19.05
CA THR A 277 -8.52 12.50 18.69
C THR A 277 -8.60 13.45 17.48
N PRO A 278 -9.72 13.49 16.73
CA PRO A 278 -9.91 14.46 15.64
C PRO A 278 -9.70 15.90 16.09
N ARG A 279 -10.12 16.24 17.33
CA ARG A 279 -9.95 17.57 17.89
C ARG A 279 -8.49 17.90 18.21
N GLU A 280 -7.72 16.95 18.71
CA GLU A 280 -6.28 17.12 18.95
C GLU A 280 -5.51 17.31 17.65
N ARG A 281 -5.87 16.58 16.59
CA ARG A 281 -5.29 16.77 15.26
C ARG A 281 -5.60 18.15 14.69
N GLU A 282 -6.83 18.62 14.84
CA GLU A 282 -7.22 19.96 14.40
C GLU A 282 -6.43 21.06 15.15
N VAL A 283 -6.28 20.91 16.46
CA VAL A 283 -5.45 21.82 17.25
C VAL A 283 -4.00 21.82 16.77
N LEU A 284 -3.40 20.65 16.54
CA LEU A 284 -2.04 20.54 15.99
C LEU A 284 -1.91 21.23 14.64
N ARG A 285 -2.91 21.05 13.73
CA ARG A 285 -2.93 21.70 12.42
C ARG A 285 -2.97 23.22 12.52
N MET A 286 -3.80 23.75 13.43
CA MET A 286 -3.89 25.20 13.64
C MET A 286 -2.59 25.77 14.21
N VAL A 287 -1.94 25.05 15.13
CA VAL A 287 -0.65 25.49 15.69
C VAL A 287 0.46 25.40 14.64
N SER A 288 0.48 24.38 13.79
CA SER A 288 1.45 24.25 12.70
C SER A 288 1.33 25.38 11.67
N ALA A 289 0.12 25.90 11.46
CA ALA A 289 -0.15 27.08 10.64
C ALA A 289 0.23 28.41 11.33
N GLY A 290 0.87 28.37 12.51
CA GLY A 290 1.28 29.55 13.26
C GLY A 290 0.21 30.14 14.19
N GLY A 291 -0.89 29.40 14.41
CA GLY A 291 -1.96 29.83 15.32
C GLY A 291 -1.52 29.89 16.77
N SER A 292 -1.74 31.03 17.44
CA SER A 292 -1.57 31.15 18.87
C SER A 292 -2.66 30.42 19.67
N ALA A 293 -2.43 30.12 20.96
CA ALA A 293 -3.45 29.50 21.79
C ALA A 293 -4.76 30.32 21.85
N ALA A 294 -4.66 31.64 21.73
CA ALA A 294 -5.83 32.54 21.66
C ALA A 294 -6.59 32.36 20.37
N ASN A 295 -5.88 32.26 19.23
CA ASN A 295 -6.49 32.03 17.92
C ASN A 295 -7.18 30.65 17.84
N VAL A 296 -6.53 29.62 18.36
CA VAL A 296 -7.10 28.26 18.47
C VAL A 296 -8.35 28.25 19.36
N ALA A 297 -8.30 28.97 20.49
CA ALA A 297 -9.43 29.09 21.41
C ALA A 297 -10.63 29.77 20.73
N LEU A 298 -10.38 30.85 20.01
CA LEU A 298 -11.43 31.59 19.27
C LEU A 298 -12.07 30.69 18.18
N SER A 299 -11.24 30.06 17.35
CA SER A 299 -11.70 29.24 16.23
C SER A 299 -12.51 28.02 16.68
N LEU A 300 -12.16 27.43 17.83
CA LEU A 300 -12.81 26.21 18.34
C LEU A 300 -13.91 26.50 19.38
N GLY A 301 -14.20 27.77 19.67
CA GLY A 301 -15.17 28.17 20.72
C GLY A 301 -14.77 27.72 22.11
N LEU A 302 -13.46 27.76 22.44
CA LEU A 302 -12.91 27.28 23.69
C LEU A 302 -12.30 28.44 24.54
N SER A 303 -12.04 28.15 25.81
CA SER A 303 -11.17 29.01 26.62
C SER A 303 -9.70 28.71 26.32
N ALA A 304 -8.82 29.71 26.43
CA ALA A 304 -7.38 29.53 26.32
C ALA A 304 -6.86 28.46 27.32
N LYS A 305 -7.42 28.40 28.53
CA LYS A 305 -7.10 27.36 29.52
C LYS A 305 -7.40 25.95 29.00
N THR A 306 -8.51 25.78 28.29
CA THR A 306 -8.89 24.50 27.65
C THR A 306 -7.90 24.11 26.55
N VAL A 307 -7.47 25.09 25.74
CA VAL A 307 -6.47 24.86 24.68
C VAL A 307 -5.14 24.40 25.28
N TYR A 308 -4.65 25.05 26.34
CA TYR A 308 -3.43 24.60 27.02
C TYR A 308 -3.55 23.19 27.62
N ARG A 309 -4.74 22.80 28.11
CA ARG A 309 -4.98 21.39 28.52
C ARG A 309 -4.90 20.42 27.37
N ILE A 310 -5.41 20.79 26.18
CA ILE A 310 -5.30 19.99 24.98
C ILE A 310 -3.82 19.86 24.58
N TYR A 311 -3.05 20.96 24.59
CA TYR A 311 -1.60 20.94 24.35
C TYR A 311 -0.89 19.93 25.25
N ALA A 312 -1.10 20.04 26.58
CA ALA A 312 -0.49 19.10 27.53
C ALA A 312 -0.89 17.63 27.28
N THR A 313 -2.11 17.40 26.80
CA THR A 313 -2.56 16.05 26.45
C THR A 313 -1.87 15.53 25.19
N ILE A 314 -1.74 16.37 24.16
CA ILE A 314 -1.02 16.08 22.93
C ILE A 314 0.46 15.80 23.23
N ASP A 315 1.12 16.68 23.99
CA ASP A 315 2.53 16.55 24.36
C ASP A 315 2.80 15.21 25.05
N ARG A 316 1.92 14.82 25.99
CA ARG A 316 2.02 13.53 26.67
C ARG A 316 1.82 12.34 25.73
N LYS A 317 0.86 12.41 24.77
CA LYS A 317 0.60 11.34 23.80
C LYS A 317 1.75 11.16 22.82
N LEU A 318 2.40 12.27 22.43
CA LEU A 318 3.54 12.26 21.53
C LEU A 318 4.89 12.08 22.25
N GLY A 319 4.88 12.02 23.59
CA GLY A 319 6.08 11.80 24.40
C GLY A 319 7.06 12.97 24.40
N VAL A 320 6.57 14.21 24.25
CA VAL A 320 7.40 15.43 24.17
C VAL A 320 7.03 16.46 25.23
N ALA A 321 7.90 17.48 25.39
CA ALA A 321 7.76 18.46 26.47
C ALA A 321 7.07 19.78 26.04
N SER A 322 6.71 19.94 24.76
CA SER A 322 6.08 21.18 24.29
C SER A 322 5.31 21.00 23.00
N ILE A 323 4.28 21.82 22.81
CA ILE A 323 3.44 21.80 21.61
C ILE A 323 4.24 22.06 20.31
N THR A 324 5.32 22.84 20.38
CA THR A 324 6.22 23.06 19.24
C THR A 324 6.91 21.76 18.81
N LYS A 325 7.38 20.96 19.78
CA LYS A 325 7.95 19.63 19.50
C LYS A 325 6.87 18.66 19.04
N SER A 326 5.67 18.74 19.60
CA SER A 326 4.51 17.97 19.13
C SER A 326 4.19 18.26 17.67
N VAL A 327 4.22 19.53 17.25
CA VAL A 327 4.03 19.93 15.86
C VAL A 327 5.14 19.37 14.98
N ALA A 328 6.41 19.44 15.41
CA ALA A 328 7.53 18.90 14.64
C ALA A 328 7.37 17.38 14.38
N ILE A 329 7.06 16.58 15.42
CA ILE A 329 6.78 15.15 15.27
C ILE A 329 5.55 14.91 14.38
N ALA A 330 4.46 15.66 14.61
CA ALA A 330 3.24 15.52 13.85
C ALA A 330 3.47 15.83 12.37
N THR A 331 4.32 16.82 12.04
CA THR A 331 4.73 17.12 10.66
C THR A 331 5.60 16.00 10.07
N GLU A 332 6.58 15.51 10.83
CA GLU A 332 7.45 14.41 10.42
C GLU A 332 6.66 13.13 10.10
N LYS A 333 5.68 12.82 10.93
CA LYS A 333 4.82 11.64 10.78
C LYS A 333 3.59 11.86 9.87
N GLY A 334 3.47 13.03 9.24
CA GLY A 334 2.37 13.33 8.32
C GLY A 334 0.98 13.46 8.98
N LEU A 335 0.91 13.74 10.29
CA LEU A 335 -0.35 13.83 11.04
C LEU A 335 -1.13 15.14 10.80
N LEU A 336 -0.54 16.12 10.15
CA LEU A 336 -1.07 17.49 10.01
C LEU A 336 -1.64 17.83 8.62
N GLU A 337 -1.43 16.96 7.65
CA GLU A 337 -1.89 17.21 6.27
C GLU A 337 -3.31 16.72 6.01
#